data_7d76a20e72bc430558895fda108b173e
#
_entry.id   7d76a20e72bc430558895fda108b173e
#
_cell.length_a   1.000
_cell.length_b   1.000
_cell.length_c   1.000
_cell.angle_alpha   90.00
_cell.angle_beta   90.00
_cell.angle_gamma   90.00
#
_symmetry.space_group_name_H-M   'P 1'
#
loop_
_entity.id
_entity.type
_entity.pdbx_description
1 polymer ?
#
loop_
_entity_poly.entity_id
_entity_poly.type
_entity_poly.pdbx_seq_one_letter_code
_entity_poly.pdbx_strand_id
1 'polypeptide(L)'
;IQHYKPEGLILDPCRGTGAFYDNYDATYPHTKDWCELAEGRDFLQYHRKVDWIVTNPPWSMMQQFLWHGMEIADNIVYLTTINHYTTKRRIREMKQHHFGIKEIYCVDTPKKPWPQLGFQLAAVHTQRGYKGGTIWSYQP
;
A
#
# COMPACT_ATOMS: atom_id res chain seq x y z
N ILE A 1 6.82 7.15 -3.63
CA ILE A 1 7.91 6.16 -3.78
C ILE A 1 9.21 6.70 -3.23
N GLN A 2 9.63 7.87 -3.65
CA GLN A 2 10.87 8.47 -3.14
C GLN A 2 10.91 8.60 -1.61
N HIS A 3 9.77 8.84 -0.98
CA HIS A 3 9.64 8.94 0.47
C HIS A 3 10.01 7.63 1.18
N TYR A 4 9.58 6.48 0.64
CA TYR A 4 9.77 5.19 1.30
C TYR A 4 11.04 4.44 0.88
N LYS A 5 11.60 4.76 -0.28
CA LYS A 5 12.82 4.13 -0.84
C LYS A 5 12.76 2.59 -0.74
N PRO A 6 11.74 1.96 -1.33
CA PRO A 6 11.59 0.51 -1.21
C PRO A 6 12.75 -0.22 -1.88
N GLU A 7 13.19 -1.34 -1.29
CA GLU A 7 14.27 -2.17 -1.78
C GLU A 7 13.80 -3.63 -1.93
N GLY A 8 14.49 -4.39 -2.77
CA GLY A 8 14.17 -5.79 -3.03
C GLY A 8 13.12 -5.96 -4.13
N LEU A 9 12.27 -6.98 -4.01
CA LEU A 9 11.18 -7.20 -4.96
C LEU A 9 9.98 -6.33 -4.59
N ILE A 10 9.56 -5.48 -5.51
CA ILE A 10 8.44 -4.55 -5.34
C ILE A 10 7.30 -4.98 -6.25
N LEU A 11 6.10 -5.11 -5.69
CA LEU A 11 4.88 -5.45 -6.42
C LEU A 11 3.93 -4.27 -6.48
N ASP A 12 3.40 -3.98 -7.66
CA ASP A 12 2.21 -3.16 -7.85
C ASP A 12 1.02 -4.07 -8.15
N PRO A 13 0.15 -4.34 -7.17
CA PRO A 13 -0.96 -5.30 -7.34
C PRO A 13 -2.12 -4.78 -8.20
N CYS A 14 -2.13 -3.50 -8.53
CA CYS A 14 -3.13 -2.90 -9.42
C CYS A 14 -2.47 -1.78 -10.22
N ARG A 15 -1.62 -2.20 -11.15
CA ARG A 15 -0.75 -1.32 -11.95
C ARG A 15 -1.52 -0.23 -12.69
N GLY A 16 -2.70 -0.53 -13.22
CA GLY A 16 -3.44 0.39 -14.06
C GLY A 16 -2.59 0.86 -15.25
N THR A 17 -2.45 2.17 -15.42
CA THR A 17 -1.60 2.76 -16.46
C THR A 17 -0.12 2.86 -16.09
N GLY A 18 0.27 2.43 -14.88
CA GLY A 18 1.67 2.38 -14.47
C GLY A 18 2.13 3.55 -13.59
N ALA A 19 1.22 4.34 -13.03
CA ALA A 19 1.58 5.52 -12.23
C ALA A 19 2.56 5.22 -11.08
N PHE A 20 2.41 4.08 -10.42
CA PHE A 20 3.35 3.62 -9.39
C PHE A 20 4.45 2.76 -9.98
N TYR A 21 4.09 1.76 -10.78
CA TYR A 21 5.02 0.79 -11.34
C TYR A 21 6.16 1.42 -12.13
N ASP A 22 5.87 2.43 -12.95
CA ASP A 22 6.85 3.08 -13.79
C ASP A 22 7.85 3.94 -12.98
N ASN A 23 7.53 4.23 -11.73
CA ASN A 23 8.37 5.04 -10.85
C ASN A 23 9.19 4.24 -9.85
N TYR A 24 9.16 2.90 -9.87
CA TYR A 24 9.86 2.09 -8.88
C TYR A 24 11.38 2.10 -9.07
N ASP A 25 11.89 2.13 -10.27
CA ASP A 25 13.30 1.90 -10.55
C ASP A 25 14.12 3.15 -10.87
N ALA A 26 13.58 4.33 -10.62
CA ALA A 26 14.31 5.56 -10.89
C ALA A 26 15.62 5.70 -10.09
N THR A 27 15.81 4.93 -9.01
CA THR A 27 16.89 5.16 -8.05
C THR A 27 17.54 3.87 -7.52
N TYR A 28 16.96 2.68 -7.69
CA TYR A 28 17.42 1.45 -7.02
C TYR A 28 17.51 0.27 -7.97
N PRO A 29 18.59 -0.55 -7.85
CA PRO A 29 18.68 -1.81 -8.57
C PRO A 29 17.81 -2.85 -7.87
N HIS A 30 16.52 -2.88 -8.19
CA HIS A 30 15.60 -3.85 -7.63
C HIS A 30 14.77 -4.50 -8.72
N THR A 31 14.18 -5.65 -8.39
CA THR A 31 13.21 -6.33 -9.25
C THR A 31 11.82 -5.80 -8.98
N LYS A 32 11.03 -5.59 -10.03
CA LYS A 32 9.64 -5.17 -9.90
C LYS A 32 8.71 -6.13 -10.63
N ASP A 33 7.49 -6.25 -10.13
CA ASP A 33 6.43 -7.05 -10.74
C ASP A 33 5.09 -6.33 -10.59
N TRP A 34 4.06 -6.82 -11.27
CA TRP A 34 2.77 -6.16 -11.30
C TRP A 34 1.61 -7.14 -11.46
N CYS A 35 0.43 -6.72 -11.01
CA CYS A 35 -0.84 -7.33 -11.34
C CYS A 35 -1.78 -6.28 -11.93
N GLU A 36 -2.67 -6.71 -12.79
CA GLU A 36 -3.75 -5.91 -13.32
C GLU A 36 -4.88 -6.83 -13.78
N LEU A 37 -6.01 -6.75 -13.10
CA LEU A 37 -7.14 -7.66 -13.33
C LEU A 37 -7.65 -7.57 -14.77
N ALA A 38 -7.68 -6.36 -15.35
CA ALA A 38 -8.11 -6.14 -16.73
C ALA A 38 -7.20 -6.84 -17.74
N GLU A 39 -5.96 -7.18 -17.37
CA GLU A 39 -4.99 -7.89 -18.19
C GLU A 39 -4.84 -9.36 -17.75
N GLY A 40 -5.76 -9.88 -16.96
CA GLY A 40 -5.78 -11.28 -16.53
C GLY A 40 -4.78 -11.64 -15.43
N ARG A 41 -4.17 -10.66 -14.77
CA ARG A 41 -3.22 -10.88 -13.66
C ARG A 41 -3.88 -10.42 -12.35
N ASP A 42 -4.63 -11.32 -11.71
CA ASP A 42 -5.34 -11.06 -10.47
C ASP A 42 -4.38 -11.10 -9.27
N PHE A 43 -4.32 -10.01 -8.51
CA PHE A 43 -3.50 -9.93 -7.31
C PHE A 43 -3.83 -11.06 -6.32
N LEU A 44 -5.09 -11.40 -6.14
CA LEU A 44 -5.50 -12.43 -5.17
C LEU A 44 -5.00 -13.83 -5.56
N GLN A 45 -4.55 -14.02 -6.80
CA GLN A 45 -3.93 -15.25 -7.29
C GLN A 45 -2.39 -15.15 -7.36
N TYR A 46 -1.81 -14.05 -6.92
CA TYR A 46 -0.36 -13.85 -6.89
C TYR A 46 0.18 -14.38 -5.56
N HIS A 47 1.08 -15.37 -5.60
CA HIS A 47 1.57 -16.05 -4.40
C HIS A 47 3.08 -15.96 -4.17
N ARG A 48 3.79 -15.23 -5.01
CA ARG A 48 5.23 -14.98 -4.82
C ARG A 48 5.46 -14.06 -3.62
N LYS A 49 6.41 -14.38 -2.77
CA LYS A 49 6.81 -13.49 -1.66
C LYS A 49 7.49 -12.24 -2.22
N VAL A 50 7.14 -11.10 -1.68
CA VAL A 50 7.71 -9.80 -2.09
C VAL A 50 8.17 -9.03 -0.87
N ASP A 51 9.09 -8.08 -1.08
CA ASP A 51 9.58 -7.23 0.01
C ASP A 51 8.65 -6.04 0.25
N TRP A 52 8.12 -5.48 -0.82
CA TRP A 52 7.25 -4.31 -0.78
C TRP A 52 6.06 -4.45 -1.71
N ILE A 53 4.91 -3.95 -1.25
CA ILE A 53 3.77 -3.61 -2.09
C ILE A 53 3.57 -2.11 -1.98
N VAL A 54 3.51 -1.41 -3.11
CA VAL A 54 3.25 0.05 -3.14
C VAL A 54 2.23 0.32 -4.24
N THR A 55 1.05 0.79 -3.88
CA THR A 55 0.00 1.05 -4.87
C THR A 55 -1.15 1.90 -4.33
N ASN A 56 -2.04 2.27 -5.24
CA ASN A 56 -3.38 2.78 -4.95
C ASN A 56 -4.38 1.63 -5.15
N PRO A 57 -4.77 0.91 -4.09
CA PRO A 57 -5.66 -0.25 -4.22
C PRO A 57 -7.10 0.16 -4.47
N PRO A 58 -7.94 -0.73 -5.01
CA PRO A 58 -9.38 -0.48 -5.06
C PRO A 58 -9.95 -0.46 -3.64
N TRP A 59 -10.46 0.69 -3.21
CA TRP A 59 -10.89 0.89 -1.81
C TRP A 59 -12.08 0.01 -1.41
N SER A 60 -12.93 -0.36 -2.36
CA SER A 60 -14.02 -1.32 -2.12
C SER A 60 -13.54 -2.73 -1.78
N MET A 61 -12.28 -3.05 -2.09
CA MET A 61 -11.65 -4.35 -1.82
C MET A 61 -10.48 -4.24 -0.83
N MET A 62 -10.48 -3.20 0.00
CA MET A 62 -9.36 -2.94 0.91
C MET A 62 -9.06 -4.12 1.82
N GLN A 63 -10.07 -4.79 2.36
CA GLN A 63 -9.88 -5.93 3.25
C GLN A 63 -9.14 -7.06 2.54
N GLN A 64 -9.57 -7.43 1.34
CA GLN A 64 -8.94 -8.51 0.57
C GLN A 64 -7.51 -8.14 0.18
N PHE A 65 -7.30 -6.90 -0.26
CA PHE A 65 -5.97 -6.43 -0.65
C PHE A 65 -5.01 -6.36 0.54
N LEU A 66 -5.50 -5.93 1.70
CA LEU A 66 -4.66 -5.85 2.88
C LEU A 66 -4.34 -7.25 3.42
N TRP A 67 -5.32 -8.14 3.51
CA TRP A 67 -5.12 -9.50 4.00
C TRP A 67 -4.16 -10.27 3.10
N HIS A 68 -4.39 -10.27 1.80
CA HIS A 68 -3.50 -10.97 0.88
C HIS A 68 -2.10 -10.35 0.86
N GLY A 69 -2.02 -9.02 0.89
CA GLY A 69 -0.73 -8.33 1.01
C GLY A 69 0.05 -8.74 2.25
N MET A 70 -0.61 -8.85 3.41
CA MET A 70 0.03 -9.29 4.64
C MET A 70 0.51 -10.76 4.60
N GLU A 71 -0.05 -11.58 3.72
CA GLU A 71 0.44 -12.95 3.52
C GLU A 71 1.74 -13.01 2.72
N ILE A 72 1.95 -12.09 1.77
CA ILE A 72 3.04 -12.19 0.81
C ILE A 72 4.12 -11.12 0.93
N ALA A 73 3.87 -10.03 1.64
CA ALA A 73 4.81 -8.90 1.72
C ALA A 73 5.27 -8.61 3.15
N ASP A 74 6.44 -8.00 3.29
CA ASP A 74 6.94 -7.51 4.56
C ASP A 74 6.59 -6.03 4.79
N ASN A 75 6.46 -5.26 3.72
CA ASN A 75 6.10 -3.85 3.74
C ASN A 75 4.97 -3.57 2.77
N ILE A 76 3.94 -2.87 3.22
CA ILE A 76 2.80 -2.50 2.38
C ILE A 76 2.58 -1.00 2.51
N VAL A 77 2.55 -0.30 1.37
CA VAL A 77 2.18 1.10 1.29
C VAL A 77 0.98 1.23 0.38
N TYR A 78 -0.17 1.55 0.95
CA TYR A 78 -1.39 1.81 0.19
C TYR A 78 -1.76 3.28 0.27
N LEU A 79 -2.07 3.87 -0.90
CA LEU A 79 -2.67 5.19 -0.97
C LEU A 79 -4.19 5.04 -0.78
N THR A 80 -4.70 5.58 0.32
CA THR A 80 -6.11 5.43 0.70
C THR A 80 -6.54 6.51 1.67
N THR A 81 -7.83 6.60 1.94
CA THR A 81 -8.31 7.42 3.04
C THR A 81 -8.06 6.71 4.37
N ILE A 82 -7.71 7.49 5.41
CA ILE A 82 -7.23 6.93 6.68
C ILE A 82 -8.28 6.09 7.42
N ASN A 83 -9.57 6.30 7.14
CA ASN A 83 -10.65 5.55 7.78
C ASN A 83 -10.56 4.04 7.54
N HIS A 84 -9.88 3.59 6.49
CA HIS A 84 -9.64 2.16 6.23
C HIS A 84 -8.72 1.50 7.26
N TYR A 85 -7.97 2.29 8.04
CA TYR A 85 -6.99 1.79 9.02
C TYR A 85 -7.33 2.11 10.47
N THR A 86 -8.32 2.98 10.73
CA THR A 86 -8.53 3.57 12.07
C THR A 86 -9.63 2.91 12.88
N THR A 87 -10.20 1.81 12.42
CA THR A 87 -11.20 1.06 13.17
C THR A 87 -10.53 0.00 14.07
N LYS A 88 -11.18 -0.28 15.20
CA LYS A 88 -10.73 -1.38 16.09
C LYS A 88 -10.62 -2.70 15.36
N ARG A 89 -11.58 -2.98 14.48
CA ARG A 89 -11.59 -4.22 13.69
C ARG A 89 -10.34 -4.34 12.83
N ARG A 90 -10.02 -3.28 12.09
CA ARG A 90 -8.86 -3.28 11.20
C ARG A 90 -7.56 -3.45 11.98
N ILE A 91 -7.40 -2.72 13.08
CA ILE A 91 -6.22 -2.82 13.93
C ILE A 91 -6.07 -4.22 14.51
N ARG A 92 -7.18 -4.84 14.94
CA ARG A 92 -7.17 -6.21 15.45
C ARG A 92 -6.72 -7.21 14.38
N GLU A 93 -7.27 -7.09 13.16
CA GLU A 93 -6.91 -7.95 12.04
C GLU A 93 -5.42 -7.83 11.70
N MET A 94 -4.89 -6.61 11.69
CA MET A 94 -3.47 -6.37 11.43
C MET A 94 -2.59 -7.02 12.49
N LYS A 95 -2.96 -6.92 13.76
CA LYS A 95 -2.23 -7.60 14.85
C LYS A 95 -2.25 -9.11 14.71
N GLN A 96 -3.37 -9.69 14.27
CA GLN A 96 -3.47 -11.13 14.02
C GLN A 96 -2.50 -11.59 12.92
N HIS A 97 -2.20 -10.73 11.95
CA HIS A 97 -1.23 -10.99 10.88
C HIS A 97 0.19 -10.53 11.25
N HIS A 98 0.41 -10.08 12.49
CA HIS A 98 1.70 -9.57 12.99
C HIS A 98 2.20 -8.31 12.25
N PHE A 99 1.28 -7.46 11.80
CA PHE A 99 1.58 -6.18 11.19
C PHE A 99 1.26 -5.01 12.12
N GLY A 100 2.06 -3.95 12.03
CA GLY A 100 1.80 -2.67 12.67
C GLY A 100 1.80 -1.53 11.66
N ILE A 101 1.11 -0.44 12.00
CA ILE A 101 1.14 0.80 11.21
C ILE A 101 2.39 1.57 11.59
N LYS A 102 3.36 1.65 10.68
CA LYS A 102 4.61 2.34 10.91
C LYS A 102 4.49 3.83 10.66
N GLU A 103 3.85 4.23 9.57
CA GLU A 103 3.68 5.64 9.21
C GLU A 103 2.35 5.88 8.51
N ILE A 104 1.74 7.02 8.81
CA ILE A 104 0.64 7.59 8.06
C ILE A 104 1.15 8.91 7.47
N TYR A 105 1.42 8.90 6.18
CA TYR A 105 1.93 10.06 5.43
C TYR A 105 0.76 10.76 4.75
N CYS A 106 0.26 11.82 5.37
CA CYS A 106 -0.88 12.58 4.85
C CYS A 106 -0.49 13.35 3.59
N VAL A 107 -1.30 13.25 2.57
CA VAL A 107 -1.09 13.93 1.29
C VAL A 107 -2.32 14.75 0.92
N ASP A 108 -2.12 15.75 0.08
CA ASP A 108 -3.22 16.55 -0.44
C ASP A 108 -4.06 15.70 -1.40
N THR A 109 -5.39 15.84 -1.30
CA THR A 109 -6.28 15.20 -2.26
C THR A 109 -6.11 15.87 -3.62
N PRO A 110 -5.78 15.11 -4.68
CA PRO A 110 -5.69 15.67 -6.02
C PRO A 110 -7.00 16.32 -6.46
N LYS A 111 -6.89 17.29 -7.37
CA LYS A 111 -8.06 17.96 -7.94
C LYS A 111 -8.92 16.96 -8.74
N LYS A 112 -10.18 17.35 -9.01
CA LYS A 112 -11.07 16.56 -9.87
C LYS A 112 -10.35 16.13 -11.17
N PRO A 113 -10.60 14.90 -11.68
CA PRO A 113 -11.70 13.99 -11.32
C PRO A 113 -11.47 13.08 -10.11
N TRP A 114 -10.44 13.31 -9.29
CA TRP A 114 -10.21 12.52 -8.08
C TRP A 114 -11.38 12.70 -7.09
N PRO A 115 -11.84 11.61 -6.41
CA PRO A 115 -12.92 11.71 -5.44
C PRO A 115 -12.61 12.71 -4.32
N GLN A 116 -13.52 13.65 -4.08
CA GLN A 116 -13.38 14.65 -3.01
C GLN A 116 -14.16 14.15 -1.79
N LEU A 117 -13.55 13.27 -1.01
CA LEU A 117 -14.16 12.66 0.16
C LEU A 117 -13.84 13.45 1.43
N GLY A 118 -14.68 13.29 2.45
CA GLY A 118 -14.50 13.97 3.73
C GLY A 118 -13.38 13.41 4.62
N PHE A 119 -12.68 12.36 4.18
CA PHE A 119 -11.60 11.72 4.92
C PHE A 119 -10.24 12.10 4.35
N GLN A 120 -9.23 12.17 5.24
CA GLN A 120 -7.86 12.48 4.85
C GLN A 120 -7.27 11.37 3.96
N LEU A 121 -6.73 11.75 2.81
CA LEU A 121 -5.93 10.87 1.96
C LEU A 121 -4.52 10.72 2.53
N ALA A 122 -4.01 9.50 2.54
CA ALA A 122 -2.66 9.24 3.03
C ALA A 122 -2.03 8.03 2.34
N ALA A 123 -0.72 8.01 2.30
CA ALA A 123 0.04 6.78 2.07
C ALA A 123 0.26 6.13 3.44
N VAL A 124 -0.30 4.95 3.64
CA VAL A 124 -0.21 4.24 4.92
C VAL A 124 0.78 3.09 4.76
N HIS A 125 1.89 3.17 5.52
CA HIS A 125 2.91 2.14 5.55
C HIS A 125 2.66 1.19 6.72
N THR A 126 2.41 -0.06 6.40
CA THR A 126 2.34 -1.15 7.39
C THR A 126 3.51 -2.10 7.19
N GLN A 127 4.01 -2.65 8.28
CA GLN A 127 5.22 -3.47 8.26
C GLN A 127 5.06 -4.70 9.15
N ARG A 128 5.51 -5.84 8.65
CA ARG A 128 5.53 -7.09 9.41
C ARG A 128 6.43 -6.95 10.64
N GLY A 129 5.90 -7.34 11.79
CA GLY A 129 6.66 -7.33 13.04
C GLY A 129 6.88 -5.94 13.66
N TYR A 130 6.33 -4.87 13.07
CA TYR A 130 6.48 -3.54 13.63
C TYR A 130 5.64 -3.39 14.90
N LYS A 131 6.27 -3.00 16.01
CA LYS A 131 5.64 -2.84 17.33
C LYS A 131 5.79 -1.44 17.90
N GLY A 132 6.42 -0.52 17.19
CA GLY A 132 6.59 0.86 17.61
C GLY A 132 5.32 1.69 17.47
N GLY A 133 5.38 2.94 17.90
CA GLY A 133 4.32 3.91 17.68
C GLY A 133 4.18 4.29 16.22
N THR A 134 2.98 4.68 15.82
CA THR A 134 2.72 5.17 14.47
C THR A 134 3.27 6.59 14.31
N ILE A 135 4.05 6.80 13.26
CA ILE A 135 4.57 8.12 12.91
C ILE A 135 3.55 8.81 11.99
N TRP A 136 3.16 10.03 12.33
CA TRP A 136 2.33 10.87 11.49
C TRP A 136 3.20 11.89 10.76
N SER A 137 3.15 11.89 9.44
CA SER A 137 3.90 12.79 8.57
C SER A 137 2.97 13.50 7.60
N TYR A 138 3.43 14.59 7.02
CA TYR A 138 2.61 15.43 6.16
C TYR A 138 3.42 15.82 4.91
N GLN A 139 2.76 15.83 3.78
CA GLN A 139 3.31 16.37 2.55
C GLN A 139 3.56 17.87 2.75
N PRO A 140 4.76 18.37 2.45
CA PRO A 140 5.08 19.79 2.61
C PRO A 140 4.32 20.69 1.65
#